data_cb10bdaeee02b88a7e80b0f0f89e9cbd
#
_entry.id   cb10bdaeee02b88a7e80b0f0f89e9cbd
#
_cell.length_a   1.000
_cell.length_b   1.000
_cell.length_c   1.000
_cell.angle_alpha   90.00
_cell.angle_beta   90.00
_cell.angle_gamma   90.00
#
_symmetry.space_group_name_H-M   'P 1'
#
loop_
_entity.id
_entity.type
_entity.pdbx_description
1 polymer ?
#
loop_
_entity_poly.entity_id
_entity_poly.type
_entity_poly.pdbx_seq_one_letter_code
_entity_poly.pdbx_strand_id
1 'polypeptide(L)'
;MIRNSPPGDADIAALERRATNLRRHMLTMVRGQGQGYIGQGLGIADVLAALYFYELRYDPENVTWSERDRFLLSTGHYSVALWAALCEAGIVPLEELSTYGADDSRLEMSTLDTTPGAELIGGSLGDRKSTR
;
A
#
# COMPACT_ATOMS: atom_id res chain seq x y z
N MET A 1 -5.88 1.84 17.99
CA MET A 1 -5.33 2.37 19.25
C MET A 1 -4.03 3.10 18.95
N ILE A 2 -3.87 4.32 19.43
CA ILE A 2 -2.61 5.04 19.28
C ILE A 2 -1.61 4.41 20.24
N ARG A 3 -0.44 4.05 19.76
CA ARG A 3 0.63 3.49 20.59
C ARG A 3 1.41 4.63 21.24
N ASN A 4 1.57 4.56 22.54
CA ASN A 4 2.24 5.61 23.33
C ASN A 4 3.72 5.31 23.55
N SER A 5 4.22 4.17 23.12
CA SER A 5 5.62 3.77 23.27
C SER A 5 6.23 3.40 21.91
N PRO A 6 7.55 3.62 21.73
CA PRO A 6 8.22 3.20 20.51
C PRO A 6 8.20 1.66 20.38
N PRO A 7 8.36 1.13 19.15
CA PRO A 7 8.41 -0.32 18.95
C PRO A 7 9.64 -0.92 19.63
N GLY A 8 9.46 -2.09 20.25
CA GLY A 8 10.56 -2.88 20.77
C GLY A 8 11.26 -3.68 19.66
N ASP A 9 12.35 -4.36 20.01
CA ASP A 9 13.15 -5.13 19.05
C ASP A 9 12.34 -6.22 18.33
N ALA A 10 11.44 -6.90 19.04
CA ALA A 10 10.56 -7.90 18.44
C ALA A 10 9.59 -7.28 17.44
N ASP A 11 9.07 -6.09 17.72
CA ASP A 11 8.20 -5.36 16.80
C ASP A 11 8.96 -4.95 15.55
N ILE A 12 10.18 -4.45 15.72
CA ILE A 12 11.04 -4.04 14.60
C ILE A 12 11.34 -5.24 13.69
N ALA A 13 11.70 -6.38 14.26
CA ALA A 13 11.96 -7.59 13.48
C ALA A 13 10.72 -8.05 12.69
N ALA A 14 9.54 -7.95 13.30
CA ALA A 14 8.28 -8.27 12.63
C ALA A 14 8.00 -7.29 11.47
N LEU A 15 8.24 -6.00 11.68
CA LEU A 15 8.06 -4.98 10.64
C LEU A 15 9.04 -5.15 9.49
N GLU A 16 10.28 -5.54 9.77
CA GLU A 16 11.26 -5.85 8.72
C GLU A 16 10.79 -7.02 7.85
N ARG A 17 10.22 -8.06 8.45
CA ARG A 17 9.62 -9.17 7.70
C ARG A 17 8.45 -8.69 6.83
N ARG A 18 7.59 -7.80 7.36
CA ARG A 18 6.50 -7.21 6.57
C ARG A 18 7.04 -6.42 5.40
N ALA A 19 8.05 -5.58 5.62
CA ALA A 19 8.69 -4.80 4.55
C ALA A 19 9.26 -5.72 3.46
N THR A 20 9.88 -6.82 3.85
CA THR A 20 10.38 -7.82 2.89
C THR A 20 9.22 -8.43 2.09
N ASN A 21 8.10 -8.74 2.73
CA ASN A 21 6.92 -9.26 2.04
C ASN A 21 6.35 -8.23 1.06
N LEU A 22 6.30 -6.95 1.46
CA LEU A 22 5.85 -5.89 0.56
C LEU A 22 6.73 -5.83 -0.70
N ARG A 23 8.04 -5.90 -0.53
CA ARG A 23 8.97 -5.89 -1.66
C ARG A 23 8.76 -7.09 -2.58
N ARG A 24 8.52 -8.27 -2.01
CA ARG A 24 8.20 -9.47 -2.79
C ARG A 24 6.91 -9.31 -3.58
N HIS A 25 5.87 -8.74 -2.98
CA HIS A 25 4.61 -8.48 -3.66
C HIS A 25 4.78 -7.49 -4.81
N MET A 26 5.56 -6.43 -4.60
CA MET A 26 5.86 -5.46 -5.65
C MET A 26 6.61 -6.12 -6.83
N LEU A 27 7.59 -6.95 -6.54
CA LEU A 27 8.32 -7.69 -7.57
C LEU A 27 7.40 -8.64 -8.35
N THR A 28 6.49 -9.31 -7.65
CA THR A 28 5.50 -10.19 -8.28
C THR A 28 4.62 -9.40 -9.25
N MET A 29 4.11 -8.24 -8.84
CA MET A 29 3.28 -7.38 -9.69
C MET A 29 4.03 -6.88 -10.92
N VAL A 30 5.21 -6.33 -10.71
CA VAL A 30 6.00 -5.75 -11.80
C VAL A 30 6.49 -6.83 -12.76
N ARG A 31 6.90 -7.97 -12.24
CA ARG A 31 7.34 -9.10 -13.08
C ARG A 31 6.21 -9.61 -13.96
N GLY A 32 5.00 -9.73 -13.42
CA GLY A 32 3.84 -10.18 -14.18
C GLY A 32 3.45 -9.21 -15.29
N GLN A 33 3.49 -7.92 -15.00
CA GLN A 33 3.15 -6.87 -15.96
C GLN A 33 4.29 -6.57 -16.94
N GLY A 34 5.54 -6.82 -16.53
CA GLY A 34 6.71 -6.49 -17.34
C GLY A 34 7.17 -5.04 -17.24
N GLN A 35 6.48 -4.23 -16.45
CA GLN A 35 6.82 -2.82 -16.22
C GLN A 35 6.21 -2.31 -14.93
N GLY A 36 6.71 -1.18 -14.43
CA GLY A 36 6.19 -0.54 -13.22
C GLY A 36 7.23 0.35 -12.55
N TYR A 37 6.81 1.11 -11.57
CA TYR A 37 7.67 2.04 -10.82
C TYR A 37 8.31 1.33 -9.62
N ILE A 38 9.11 0.30 -9.89
CA ILE A 38 9.62 -0.60 -8.85
C ILE A 38 10.60 0.10 -7.90
N GLY A 39 11.46 0.97 -8.40
CA GLY A 39 12.44 1.68 -7.57
C GLY A 39 11.79 2.51 -6.49
N GLN A 40 10.76 3.26 -6.84
CA GLN A 40 9.98 4.07 -5.92
C GLN A 40 9.25 3.17 -4.90
N GLY A 41 8.65 2.10 -5.38
CA GLY A 41 7.94 1.17 -4.49
C GLY A 41 8.86 0.53 -3.46
N LEU A 42 10.00 0.02 -3.88
CA LEU A 42 10.97 -0.60 -2.98
C LEU A 42 11.48 0.40 -1.93
N GLY A 43 11.61 1.67 -2.32
CA GLY A 43 12.11 2.72 -1.43
C GLY A 43 11.14 3.10 -0.30
N ILE A 44 9.83 2.91 -0.48
CA ILE A 44 8.82 3.26 0.52
C ILE A 44 8.33 2.06 1.34
N ALA A 45 8.81 0.86 1.06
CA ALA A 45 8.30 -0.36 1.68
C ALA A 45 8.40 -0.35 3.22
N ASP A 46 9.50 0.13 3.78
CA ASP A 46 9.69 0.20 5.23
C ASP A 46 8.69 1.16 5.88
N VAL A 47 8.44 2.31 5.23
CA VAL A 47 7.46 3.29 5.71
C VAL A 47 6.06 2.68 5.72
N LEU A 48 5.67 2.02 4.65
CA LEU A 48 4.34 1.40 4.57
C LEU A 48 4.19 0.24 5.54
N ALA A 49 5.23 -0.55 5.77
CA ALA A 49 5.20 -1.60 6.77
C ALA A 49 4.96 -1.01 8.17
N ALA A 50 5.68 0.04 8.53
CA ALA A 50 5.48 0.72 9.81
C ALA A 50 4.07 1.31 9.93
N LEU A 51 3.55 1.90 8.88
CA LEU A 51 2.20 2.47 8.89
C LEU A 51 1.13 1.38 9.04
N TYR A 52 1.10 0.41 8.15
CA TYR A 52 0.00 -0.57 8.08
C TYR A 52 0.07 -1.66 9.15
N PHE A 53 1.24 -1.93 9.71
CA PHE A 53 1.39 -3.02 10.67
C PHE A 53 1.80 -2.56 12.06
N TYR A 54 1.87 -1.25 12.29
CA TYR A 54 2.16 -0.71 13.62
C TYR A 54 1.31 0.52 13.96
N GLU A 55 1.28 1.55 13.11
CA GLU A 55 0.70 2.86 13.45
C GLU A 55 -0.77 3.01 13.11
N LEU A 56 -1.20 2.61 11.89
CA LEU A 56 -2.55 2.89 11.42
C LEU A 56 -3.59 2.02 12.12
N ARG A 57 -4.67 2.64 12.54
CA ARG A 57 -5.87 1.95 13.04
C ARG A 57 -6.82 1.74 11.87
N TYR A 58 -7.04 0.50 11.50
CA TYR A 58 -7.97 0.14 10.43
C TYR A 58 -8.49 -1.27 10.67
N ASP A 59 -9.57 -1.61 9.97
CA ASP A 59 -10.16 -2.94 10.01
C ASP A 59 -10.16 -3.51 8.59
N PRO A 60 -9.38 -4.56 8.29
CA PRO A 60 -9.37 -5.16 6.97
C PRO A 60 -10.74 -5.66 6.50
N GLU A 61 -11.63 -6.01 7.42
CA GLU A 61 -12.98 -6.49 7.11
C GLU A 61 -14.00 -5.36 7.01
N ASN A 62 -13.65 -4.15 7.47
CA ASN A 62 -14.50 -2.97 7.39
C ASN A 62 -13.68 -1.74 6.99
N VAL A 63 -13.30 -1.69 5.72
CA VAL A 63 -12.38 -0.66 5.19
C VAL A 63 -12.99 0.75 5.20
N THR A 64 -14.28 0.87 5.42
CA THR A 64 -14.96 2.16 5.50
C THR A 64 -15.30 2.58 6.93
N TRP A 65 -14.78 1.88 7.92
CA TRP A 65 -14.98 2.23 9.33
C TRP A 65 -14.67 3.70 9.56
N SER A 66 -15.63 4.43 10.14
CA SER A 66 -15.57 5.89 10.24
C SER A 66 -14.43 6.40 11.11
N GLU A 67 -14.01 5.62 12.11
CA GLU A 67 -12.97 6.00 13.06
C GLU A 67 -11.56 5.54 12.63
N ARG A 68 -11.45 4.97 11.43
CA ARG A 68 -10.15 4.49 10.93
C ARG A 68 -9.18 5.63 10.66
N ASP A 69 -7.91 5.33 10.76
CA ASP A 69 -6.87 6.21 10.24
C ASP A 69 -6.84 6.12 8.72
N ARG A 70 -6.47 7.21 8.05
CA ARG A 70 -6.47 7.30 6.59
C ARG A 70 -5.10 7.66 6.07
N PHE A 71 -4.58 6.81 5.20
CA PHE A 71 -3.34 7.06 4.49
C PHE A 71 -3.65 7.65 3.12
N LEU A 72 -3.10 8.82 2.85
CA LEU A 72 -3.29 9.51 1.57
C LEU A 72 -1.99 9.45 0.77
N LEU A 73 -2.06 8.86 -0.41
CA LEU A 73 -0.89 8.74 -1.30
C LEU A 73 -0.90 9.89 -2.31
N SER A 74 -0.06 10.90 -2.08
CA SER A 74 -0.02 12.08 -2.94
C SER A 74 0.72 11.85 -4.27
N THR A 75 1.50 10.78 -4.35
CA THR A 75 2.27 10.42 -5.57
C THR A 75 1.72 9.14 -6.17
N GLY A 76 0.83 9.28 -7.16
CA GLY A 76 0.11 8.13 -7.73
C GLY A 76 0.98 7.04 -8.34
N HIS A 77 2.17 7.40 -8.83
CA HIS A 77 3.09 6.40 -9.38
C HIS A 77 3.75 5.50 -8.32
N TYR A 78 3.50 5.75 -7.03
CA TYR A 78 3.89 4.84 -5.96
C TYR A 78 2.80 3.79 -5.65
N SER A 79 1.77 3.71 -6.49
CA SER A 79 0.61 2.83 -6.23
C SER A 79 0.99 1.36 -6.07
N VAL A 80 2.06 0.88 -6.75
CA VAL A 80 2.52 -0.50 -6.59
C VAL A 80 2.82 -0.83 -5.13
N ALA A 81 3.40 0.10 -4.39
CA ALA A 81 3.68 -0.07 -2.98
C ALA A 81 2.41 -0.09 -2.14
N LEU A 82 1.45 0.77 -2.43
CA LEU A 82 0.16 0.78 -1.74
C LEU A 82 -0.60 -0.52 -1.97
N TRP A 83 -0.65 -1.02 -3.21
CA TRP A 83 -1.30 -2.30 -3.51
C TRP A 83 -0.65 -3.45 -2.76
N ALA A 84 0.68 -3.47 -2.69
CA ALA A 84 1.41 -4.46 -1.90
C ALA A 84 1.00 -4.42 -0.42
N ALA A 85 0.90 -3.22 0.15
CA ALA A 85 0.50 -3.04 1.55
C ALA A 85 -0.95 -3.51 1.78
N LEU A 86 -1.87 -3.17 0.89
CA LEU A 86 -3.28 -3.59 1.01
C LEU A 86 -3.43 -5.11 0.89
N CYS A 87 -2.66 -5.76 0.02
CA CYS A 87 -2.66 -7.21 -0.09
C CYS A 87 -2.08 -7.87 1.16
N GLU A 88 -0.94 -7.37 1.65
CA GLU A 88 -0.31 -7.92 2.87
C GLU A 88 -1.21 -7.72 4.09
N ALA A 89 -1.95 -6.63 4.16
CA ALA A 89 -2.89 -6.34 5.24
C ALA A 89 -4.18 -7.18 5.18
N GLY A 90 -4.40 -7.92 4.10
CA GLY A 90 -5.61 -8.73 3.93
C GLY A 90 -6.83 -7.96 3.44
N ILE A 91 -6.66 -6.71 3.02
CA ILE A 91 -7.75 -5.89 2.48
C ILE A 91 -8.06 -6.28 1.04
N VAL A 92 -7.03 -6.53 0.24
CA VAL A 92 -7.14 -7.00 -1.15
C VAL A 92 -6.60 -8.43 -1.21
N PRO A 93 -7.30 -9.35 -1.88
CA PRO A 93 -6.81 -10.73 -2.01
C PRO A 93 -5.45 -10.81 -2.69
N LEU A 94 -4.57 -11.67 -2.19
CA LEU A 94 -3.23 -11.87 -2.75
C LEU A 94 -3.25 -12.33 -4.21
N GLU A 95 -4.30 -13.04 -4.62
CA GLU A 95 -4.46 -13.50 -5.99
C GLU A 95 -4.53 -12.35 -7.00
N GLU A 96 -4.94 -11.17 -6.56
CA GLU A 96 -5.02 -9.99 -7.44
C GLU A 96 -3.67 -9.38 -7.79
N LEU A 97 -2.59 -9.75 -7.08
CA LEU A 97 -1.25 -9.26 -7.43
C LEU A 97 -0.88 -9.51 -8.89
N SER A 98 -1.30 -10.65 -9.43
CA SER A 98 -1.02 -11.01 -10.83
C SER A 98 -1.77 -10.17 -11.85
N THR A 99 -2.78 -9.40 -11.42
CA THR A 99 -3.58 -8.54 -12.30
C THR A 99 -3.06 -7.10 -12.36
N TYR A 100 -2.00 -6.78 -11.62
CA TYR A 100 -1.46 -5.41 -11.58
C TYR A 100 -1.23 -4.87 -12.98
N GLY A 101 -1.82 -3.70 -13.25
CA GLY A 101 -1.69 -3.03 -14.54
C GLY A 101 -2.45 -3.67 -15.69
N ALA A 102 -3.14 -4.77 -15.48
CA ALA A 102 -3.96 -5.41 -16.51
C ALA A 102 -5.25 -4.63 -16.75
N ASP A 103 -5.85 -4.82 -17.93
CA ASP A 103 -7.14 -4.23 -18.23
C ASP A 103 -8.19 -4.72 -17.24
N ASP A 104 -9.06 -3.82 -16.82
CA ASP A 104 -10.13 -4.07 -15.85
C ASP A 104 -9.64 -4.44 -14.43
N SER A 105 -8.35 -4.43 -14.16
CA SER A 105 -7.84 -4.61 -12.81
C SER A 105 -8.04 -3.35 -11.98
N ARG A 106 -8.39 -3.52 -10.71
CA ARG A 106 -8.42 -2.41 -9.76
C ARG A 106 -7.04 -2.08 -9.18
N LEU A 107 -6.01 -2.87 -9.51
CA LEU A 107 -4.61 -2.59 -9.15
C LEU A 107 -3.92 -1.89 -10.33
N GLU A 108 -4.16 -0.60 -10.47
CA GLU A 108 -3.60 0.17 -11.57
C GLU A 108 -2.18 0.66 -11.29
N MET A 109 -1.43 0.88 -12.38
CA MET A 109 -0.04 1.35 -12.28
C MET A 109 0.05 2.79 -11.79
N SER A 110 -0.99 3.57 -11.97
CA SER A 110 -1.06 4.96 -11.51
C SER A 110 -2.51 5.33 -11.21
N THR A 111 -2.75 5.77 -10.03
CA THR A 111 -4.00 6.37 -9.52
C THR A 111 -5.33 5.65 -9.76
N LEU A 112 -5.85 4.98 -8.72
CA LEU A 112 -7.30 4.90 -8.53
C LEU A 112 -7.62 4.76 -7.05
N ASP A 113 -8.63 5.46 -6.61
CA ASP A 113 -9.18 5.37 -5.26
C ASP A 113 -10.38 4.42 -5.16
N THR A 114 -10.63 3.63 -6.21
CA THR A 114 -11.73 2.68 -6.26
C THR A 114 -11.40 1.34 -5.63
N THR A 115 -10.13 1.07 -5.37
CA THR A 115 -9.70 -0.16 -4.71
C THR A 115 -10.02 -0.08 -3.22
N PRO A 116 -10.62 -1.14 -2.62
CA PRO A 116 -10.88 -1.15 -1.19
C PRO A 116 -9.62 -0.83 -0.37
N GLY A 117 -9.75 0.07 0.60
CA GLY A 117 -8.63 0.51 1.42
C GLY A 117 -7.81 1.66 0.85
N ALA A 118 -7.96 1.99 -0.42
CA ALA A 118 -7.37 3.19 -1.00
C ALA A 118 -8.25 4.39 -0.67
N GLU A 119 -7.69 5.36 0.05
CA GLU A 119 -8.46 6.55 0.49
C GLU A 119 -8.46 7.64 -0.57
N LEU A 120 -7.29 8.18 -0.84
CA LEU A 120 -7.10 9.19 -1.85
C LEU A 120 -5.70 9.01 -2.43
N ILE A 121 -5.62 8.99 -3.73
CA ILE A 121 -4.34 8.86 -4.44
C ILE A 121 -4.18 10.09 -5.32
N GLY A 122 -3.03 10.76 -5.21
CA GLY A 122 -2.71 11.91 -6.04
C GLY A 122 -2.31 11.50 -7.45
N GLY A 123 -2.21 12.48 -8.33
CA GLY A 123 -1.71 12.27 -9.68
C GLY A 123 -0.19 12.06 -9.71
N SER A 124 0.34 11.95 -10.91
CA SER A 124 1.78 11.85 -11.11
C SER A 124 2.50 13.09 -10.56
N LEU A 125 3.64 12.87 -9.94
CA LEU A 125 4.48 13.93 -9.36
C LEU A 125 3.78 14.77 -8.29
N GLY A 126 2.82 14.18 -7.56
CA GLY A 126 2.15 14.86 -6.46
C GLY A 126 1.15 15.92 -6.92
N ASP A 127 0.32 15.60 -7.87
CA ASP A 127 -0.69 16.52 -8.44
C ASP A 127 -1.65 17.03 -7.37
N ARG A 128 -1.55 18.30 -7.03
CA ARG A 128 -2.40 18.96 -6.04
C ARG A 128 -3.88 19.03 -6.44
N LYS A 129 -4.16 19.03 -7.73
CA LYS A 129 -5.54 19.14 -8.24
C LYS A 129 -6.36 17.91 -7.93
N SER A 130 -5.73 16.76 -7.82
CA SER A 130 -6.41 15.49 -7.50
C SER A 130 -6.89 15.42 -6.06
N THR A 131 -6.44 16.31 -5.19
CA THR A 131 -6.76 16.29 -3.75
C THR A 131 -7.90 17.22 -3.35
N ARG A 132 -8.56 17.84 -4.29
CA ARG A 132 -9.69 18.77 -4.04
C ARG A 132 -11.02 18.04 -3.89
#